data_09a4d5920a9ec479e89ef8bfe5e22b1d
#
_entry.id   09a4d5920a9ec479e89ef8bfe5e22b1d
#
_cell.length_a   1.000
_cell.length_b   1.000
_cell.length_c   1.000
_cell.angle_alpha   90.00
_cell.angle_beta   90.00
_cell.angle_gamma   90.00
#
_symmetry.space_group_name_H-M   'P 1'
#
loop_
_entity.id
_entity.type
_entity.pdbx_description
1 polymer ?
#
loop_
_entity_poly.entity_id
_entity_poly.type
_entity_poly.pdbx_seq_one_letter_code
_entity_poly.pdbx_strand_id
1 'polypeptide(L)'
;MCIRDRGLPSAVCYLLMANLVGEVLSTLGTPPLAAHLFIFYFGMMSMVTPPVALAAYAAAAISGGNVLRTAFEAFRFSLVGFALPFAFVFKPELLMLTVDNQSAGWLAIAATVACTMVATTGMAVAVAGYFVRQIGFWQRAMLLVLSLLVFFTRNSEMQRWVQIGAVGLIVAWLLFEIVRGRGNTDQKLVLG
;
A
#
# COMPACT_ATOMS: atom_id res chain seq x y z
N MET A 1 31.77 -1.89 14.50
CA MET A 1 30.40 -2.45 14.37
C MET A 1 30.13 -2.59 12.88
N CYS A 2 30.18 -3.81 12.34
CA CYS A 2 30.26 -4.04 10.90
C CYS A 2 28.91 -3.79 10.21
N ILE A 3 28.96 -3.07 9.09
CA ILE A 3 27.84 -2.77 8.17
C ILE A 3 27.12 -4.05 7.68
N ARG A 4 27.79 -5.21 7.77
CA ARG A 4 27.32 -6.53 7.33
C ARG A 4 26.09 -7.06 8.08
N ASP A 5 25.85 -6.62 9.32
CA ASP A 5 24.81 -7.20 10.19
C ASP A 5 23.44 -6.48 10.10
N ARG A 6 23.32 -5.42 9.31
CA ARG A 6 22.10 -4.63 9.19
C ARG A 6 21.06 -5.20 8.20
N GLY A 7 21.46 -6.13 7.35
CA GLY A 7 20.54 -6.83 6.43
C GLY A 7 20.00 -8.15 6.97
N LEU A 8 20.57 -8.65 8.08
CA LEU A 8 20.20 -9.95 8.66
C LEU A 8 18.78 -10.05 9.23
N PRO A 9 18.21 -9.03 9.89
CA PRO A 9 16.89 -9.20 10.51
C PRO A 9 15.79 -9.56 9.52
N SER A 10 15.76 -8.94 8.35
CA SER A 10 14.76 -9.21 7.31
C SER A 10 14.95 -10.58 6.67
N ALA A 11 16.17 -10.99 6.40
CA ALA A 11 16.48 -12.30 5.82
C ALA A 11 16.16 -13.44 6.80
N VAL A 12 16.53 -13.31 8.07
CA VAL A 12 16.21 -14.30 9.10
C VAL A 12 14.69 -14.40 9.32
N CYS A 13 14.01 -13.27 9.41
CA CYS A 13 12.55 -13.23 9.53
C CYS A 13 11.87 -13.92 8.34
N TYR A 14 12.35 -13.66 7.11
CA TYR A 14 11.86 -14.32 5.91
C TYR A 14 12.06 -15.83 5.96
N LEU A 15 13.28 -16.31 6.31
CA LEU A 15 13.57 -17.75 6.36
C LEU A 15 12.73 -18.49 7.39
N LEU A 16 12.51 -17.92 8.56
CA LEU A 16 11.64 -18.49 9.59
C LEU A 16 10.18 -18.51 9.15
N MET A 17 9.68 -17.40 8.61
CA MET A 17 8.29 -17.30 8.17
C MET A 17 8.01 -18.09 6.90
N ALA A 18 8.97 -18.25 5.99
CA ALA A 18 8.79 -19.04 4.77
C ALA A 18 8.50 -20.50 5.08
N ASN A 19 9.15 -21.07 6.08
CA ASN A 19 8.92 -22.44 6.51
C ASN A 19 7.58 -22.62 7.26
N LEU A 20 7.16 -21.62 8.03
CA LEU A 20 5.93 -21.75 8.85
C LEU A 20 4.67 -21.35 8.08
N VAL A 21 4.73 -20.25 7.37
CA VAL A 21 3.55 -19.62 6.72
C VAL A 21 3.45 -20.00 5.24
N GLY A 22 4.58 -20.31 4.60
CA GLY A 22 4.62 -20.66 3.18
C GLY A 22 3.76 -21.90 2.84
N GLU A 23 3.82 -22.96 3.65
CA GLU A 23 2.98 -24.15 3.50
C GLU A 23 1.49 -23.80 3.68
N VAL A 24 1.16 -23.01 4.68
CA VAL A 24 -0.24 -22.60 4.95
C VAL A 24 -0.81 -21.81 3.78
N LEU A 25 -0.05 -20.84 3.24
CA LEU A 25 -0.49 -20.07 2.08
C LEU A 25 -0.63 -20.91 0.82
N SER A 26 0.22 -21.90 0.62
CA SER A 26 0.11 -22.83 -0.51
C SER A 26 -1.13 -23.71 -0.41
N THR A 27 -1.49 -24.19 0.78
CA THR A 27 -2.72 -24.97 1.01
C THR A 27 -3.99 -24.16 0.78
N LEU A 28 -3.92 -22.83 0.92
CA LEU A 28 -5.00 -21.88 0.59
C LEU A 28 -5.11 -21.58 -0.93
N GLY A 29 -4.29 -22.23 -1.76
CA GLY A 29 -4.32 -22.06 -3.21
C GLY A 29 -3.65 -20.78 -3.70
N THR A 30 -2.78 -20.16 -2.89
CA THR A 30 -2.02 -18.97 -3.29
C THR A 30 -0.84 -19.40 -4.16
N PRO A 31 -0.58 -18.71 -5.31
CA PRO A 31 0.61 -18.99 -6.11
C PRO A 31 1.89 -18.89 -5.25
N PRO A 32 2.86 -19.81 -5.41
CA PRO A 32 4.06 -19.84 -4.55
C PRO A 32 4.83 -18.51 -4.55
N LEU A 33 4.94 -17.87 -5.71
CA LEU A 33 5.60 -16.57 -5.84
C LEU A 33 4.91 -15.49 -5.01
N ALA A 34 3.56 -15.45 -5.03
CA ALA A 34 2.79 -14.49 -4.24
C ALA A 34 2.95 -14.73 -2.73
N ALA A 35 2.97 -16.02 -2.31
CA ALA A 35 3.19 -16.39 -0.92
C ALA A 35 4.57 -15.94 -0.41
N HIS A 36 5.63 -16.19 -1.17
CA HIS A 36 6.99 -15.77 -0.81
C HIS A 36 7.14 -14.25 -0.79
N LEU A 37 6.58 -13.53 -1.76
CA LEU A 37 6.58 -12.07 -1.75
C LEU A 37 5.79 -11.49 -0.59
N PHE A 38 4.65 -12.09 -0.23
CA PHE A 38 3.88 -11.69 0.94
C PHE A 38 4.72 -11.77 2.21
N ILE A 39 5.36 -12.92 2.46
CA ILE A 39 6.21 -13.14 3.64
C ILE A 39 7.41 -12.19 3.65
N PHE A 40 8.09 -12.04 2.52
CA PHE A 40 9.24 -11.15 2.39
C PHE A 40 8.88 -9.69 2.68
N TYR A 41 7.74 -9.22 2.15
CA TYR A 41 7.29 -7.85 2.33
C TYR A 41 6.96 -7.54 3.80
N PHE A 42 6.25 -8.45 4.49
CA PHE A 42 5.99 -8.30 5.93
C PHE A 42 7.27 -8.34 6.75
N GLY A 43 8.24 -9.17 6.38
CA GLY A 43 9.56 -9.18 7.00
C GLY A 43 10.28 -7.83 6.90
N MET A 44 10.19 -7.17 5.73
CA MET A 44 10.75 -5.82 5.55
C MET A 44 9.99 -4.75 6.35
N MET A 45 8.67 -4.83 6.41
CA MET A 45 7.85 -3.87 7.16
C MET A 45 8.10 -3.90 8.67
N SER A 46 8.66 -4.99 9.21
CA SER A 46 9.05 -5.07 10.62
C SER A 46 10.09 -4.01 11.01
N MET A 47 10.90 -3.52 10.05
CA MET A 47 11.92 -2.50 10.27
C MET A 47 11.36 -1.10 10.58
N VAL A 48 10.11 -0.84 10.23
CA VAL A 48 9.42 0.43 10.46
C VAL A 48 8.27 0.31 11.47
N THR A 49 7.98 -0.91 11.92
CA THR A 49 6.85 -1.19 12.83
C THR A 49 7.30 -1.17 14.29
N PRO A 50 6.73 -0.33 15.16
CA PRO A 50 7.00 -0.39 16.60
C PRO A 50 6.55 -1.76 17.17
N PRO A 51 7.25 -2.33 18.15
CA PRO A 51 8.36 -1.78 18.93
C PRO A 51 9.75 -1.96 18.30
N VAL A 52 9.91 -2.72 17.21
CA VAL A 52 11.22 -3.00 16.60
C VAL A 52 11.77 -1.77 15.85
N ALA A 53 11.02 -1.23 14.88
CA ALA A 53 11.21 0.04 14.16
C ALA A 53 12.66 0.55 14.01
N LEU A 54 13.64 -0.33 13.70
CA LEU A 54 15.06 0.00 13.68
C LEU A 54 15.41 1.17 12.74
N ALA A 55 14.76 1.23 11.57
CA ALA A 55 14.96 2.30 10.62
C ALA A 55 14.48 3.66 11.16
N ALA A 56 13.32 3.67 11.84
CA ALA A 56 12.78 4.89 12.45
C ALA A 56 13.63 5.35 13.64
N TYR A 57 14.20 4.44 14.42
CA TYR A 57 15.10 4.77 15.51
C TYR A 57 16.42 5.35 15.03
N ALA A 58 16.98 4.81 13.94
CA ALA A 58 18.15 5.39 13.31
C ALA A 58 17.87 6.82 12.77
N ALA A 59 16.72 7.03 12.14
CA ALA A 59 16.31 8.36 11.68
C ALA A 59 16.13 9.35 12.84
N ALA A 60 15.54 8.93 13.95
CA ALA A 60 15.37 9.75 15.15
C ALA A 60 16.71 10.13 15.78
N ALA A 61 17.68 9.21 15.79
CA ALA A 61 19.03 9.46 16.29
C ALA A 61 19.78 10.52 15.44
N ILE A 62 19.58 10.52 14.12
CA ILE A 62 20.20 11.49 13.21
C ILE A 62 19.54 12.87 13.34
N SER A 63 18.21 12.90 13.45
CA SER A 63 17.44 14.16 13.52
C SER A 63 17.42 14.80 14.91
N GLY A 64 17.84 14.09 15.97
CA GLY A 64 17.71 14.52 17.35
C GLY A 64 16.24 14.53 17.87
N GLY A 65 15.32 13.92 17.12
CA GLY A 65 13.90 13.89 17.43
C GLY A 65 13.53 12.84 18.49
N ASN A 66 12.24 12.91 18.92
CA ASN A 66 11.71 11.92 19.85
C ASN A 66 11.54 10.58 19.16
N VAL A 67 12.21 9.54 19.66
CA VAL A 67 12.31 8.20 19.07
C VAL A 67 10.94 7.56 18.87
N LEU A 68 10.07 7.58 19.89
CA LEU A 68 8.74 6.95 19.81
C LEU A 68 7.83 7.70 18.82
N ARG A 69 7.85 9.02 18.84
CA ARG A 69 7.05 9.83 17.92
C ARG A 69 7.47 9.60 16.47
N THR A 70 8.78 9.53 16.22
CA THR A 70 9.30 9.22 14.88
C THR A 70 8.89 7.83 14.43
N ALA A 71 8.93 6.84 15.31
CA ALA A 71 8.51 5.47 15.01
C ALA A 71 7.01 5.36 14.69
N PHE A 72 6.15 6.05 15.43
CA PHE A 72 4.70 6.07 15.16
C PHE A 72 4.36 6.80 13.86
N GLU A 73 5.02 7.91 13.55
CA GLU A 73 4.82 8.59 12.26
C GLU A 73 5.32 7.72 11.09
N ALA A 74 6.49 7.09 11.21
CA ALA A 74 6.98 6.14 10.21
C ALA A 74 6.00 4.98 9.98
N PHE A 75 5.47 4.40 11.07
CA PHE A 75 4.45 3.35 10.99
C PHE A 75 3.18 3.83 10.29
N ARG A 76 2.68 5.02 10.63
CA ARG A 76 1.51 5.62 10.01
C ARG A 76 1.67 5.74 8.48
N PHE A 77 2.82 6.23 8.00
CA PHE A 77 3.09 6.31 6.56
C PHE A 77 3.27 4.93 5.91
N SER A 78 3.83 3.97 6.63
CA SER A 78 4.02 2.61 6.12
C SER A 78 2.72 1.79 6.01
N LEU A 79 1.61 2.22 6.66
CA LEU A 79 0.31 1.53 6.59
C LEU A 79 -0.16 1.30 5.14
N VAL A 80 0.13 2.24 4.24
CA VAL A 80 -0.18 2.09 2.81
C VAL A 80 0.57 0.89 2.22
N GLY A 81 1.82 0.70 2.61
CA GLY A 81 2.64 -0.42 2.18
C GLY A 81 2.12 -1.78 2.65
N PHE A 82 1.48 -1.84 3.81
CA PHE A 82 0.88 -3.10 4.31
C PHE A 82 -0.26 -3.65 3.44
N ALA A 83 -0.88 -2.82 2.61
CA ALA A 83 -1.92 -3.25 1.68
C ALA A 83 -1.36 -3.99 0.46
N LEU A 84 -0.13 -3.70 0.01
CA LEU A 84 0.48 -4.29 -1.19
C LEU A 84 0.64 -5.82 -1.15
N PRO A 85 1.12 -6.44 -0.05
CA PRO A 85 1.21 -7.89 0.04
C PRO A 85 -0.13 -8.59 -0.16
N PHE A 86 -1.21 -8.02 0.35
CA PHE A 86 -2.56 -8.55 0.12
C PHE A 86 -2.96 -8.43 -1.36
N ALA A 87 -2.55 -7.34 -2.04
CA ALA A 87 -2.81 -7.22 -3.47
C ALA A 87 -2.13 -8.34 -4.28
N PHE A 88 -0.94 -8.78 -3.92
CA PHE A 88 -0.26 -9.90 -4.58
C PHE A 88 -0.99 -11.23 -4.41
N VAL A 89 -1.60 -11.45 -3.23
CA VAL A 89 -2.37 -12.67 -2.95
C VAL A 89 -3.73 -12.65 -3.66
N PHE A 90 -4.43 -11.53 -3.64
CA PHE A 90 -5.77 -11.41 -4.23
C PHE A 90 -5.75 -11.17 -5.74
N LYS A 91 -4.67 -10.61 -6.29
CA LYS A 91 -4.50 -10.22 -7.69
C LYS A 91 -3.17 -10.76 -8.25
N PRO A 92 -3.08 -12.05 -8.54
CA PRO A 92 -1.86 -12.66 -9.08
C PRO A 92 -1.43 -12.06 -10.42
N GLU A 93 -2.32 -11.36 -11.13
CA GLU A 93 -2.00 -10.63 -12.36
C GLU A 93 -0.96 -9.52 -12.13
N LEU A 94 -0.83 -8.98 -10.90
CA LEU A 94 0.24 -8.05 -10.53
C LEU A 94 1.62 -8.69 -10.63
N LEU A 95 1.69 -10.02 -10.51
CA LEU A 95 2.91 -10.82 -10.65
C LEU A 95 3.02 -11.43 -12.05
N MET A 96 2.25 -10.94 -13.02
CA MET A 96 2.17 -11.46 -14.39
C MET A 96 1.66 -12.90 -14.46
N LEU A 97 0.97 -13.37 -13.42
CA LEU A 97 0.41 -14.70 -13.30
C LEU A 97 -1.12 -14.66 -13.34
N THR A 98 -1.73 -15.69 -13.93
CA THR A 98 -3.16 -15.97 -13.77
C THR A 98 -3.36 -16.88 -12.55
N VAL A 99 -4.59 -17.04 -12.09
CA VAL A 99 -4.96 -17.93 -10.98
C VAL A 99 -4.45 -19.37 -11.22
N ASP A 100 -4.38 -19.80 -12.47
CA ASP A 100 -3.84 -21.13 -12.89
C ASP A 100 -2.32 -21.13 -13.12
N ASN A 101 -1.60 -20.14 -12.58
CA ASN A 101 -0.13 -20.01 -12.67
C ASN A 101 0.40 -19.87 -14.11
N GLN A 102 -0.45 -19.46 -15.05
CA GLN A 102 -0.09 -19.18 -16.45
C GLN A 102 0.15 -17.67 -16.63
N SER A 103 0.79 -17.28 -17.75
CA SER A 103 1.03 -15.86 -18.04
C SER A 103 -0.29 -15.12 -18.31
N ALA A 104 -0.54 -14.07 -17.56
CA ALA A 104 -1.71 -13.21 -17.74
C ALA A 104 -1.57 -12.36 -19.02
N GLY A 105 -2.69 -12.09 -19.71
CA GLY A 105 -2.70 -11.17 -20.85
C GLY A 105 -2.25 -9.77 -20.46
N TRP A 106 -1.48 -9.10 -21.32
CA TRP A 106 -0.88 -7.80 -21.03
C TRP A 106 -1.90 -6.69 -20.69
N LEU A 107 -3.10 -6.75 -21.28
CA LEU A 107 -4.19 -5.80 -20.97
C LEU A 107 -4.73 -5.99 -19.54
N ALA A 108 -4.86 -7.24 -19.11
CA ALA A 108 -5.29 -7.54 -17.75
C ALA A 108 -4.25 -7.07 -16.73
N ILE A 109 -2.96 -7.29 -17.01
CA ILE A 109 -1.84 -6.80 -16.19
C ILE A 109 -1.89 -5.27 -16.08
N ALA A 110 -1.96 -4.57 -17.21
CA ALA A 110 -1.99 -3.11 -17.26
C ALA A 110 -3.18 -2.53 -16.49
N ALA A 111 -4.37 -3.10 -16.66
CA ALA A 111 -5.57 -2.69 -15.94
C ALA A 111 -5.43 -2.90 -14.43
N THR A 112 -4.95 -4.06 -14.00
CA THR A 112 -4.78 -4.39 -12.58
C THR A 112 -3.72 -3.50 -11.92
N VAL A 113 -2.62 -3.22 -12.61
CA VAL A 113 -1.58 -2.28 -12.14
C VAL A 113 -2.14 -0.88 -12.00
N ALA A 114 -2.86 -0.36 -13.02
CA ALA A 114 -3.48 0.96 -12.96
C ALA A 114 -4.49 1.08 -11.79
N CYS A 115 -5.37 0.09 -11.63
CA CYS A 115 -6.31 0.06 -10.51
C CYS A 115 -5.61 0.04 -9.15
N THR A 116 -4.53 -0.74 -9.02
CA THR A 116 -3.76 -0.82 -7.78
C THR A 116 -3.01 0.47 -7.49
N MET A 117 -2.47 1.14 -8.51
CA MET A 117 -1.85 2.47 -8.35
C MET A 117 -2.86 3.52 -7.87
N VAL A 118 -4.07 3.54 -8.43
CA VAL A 118 -5.12 4.46 -7.98
C VAL A 118 -5.53 4.15 -6.53
N ALA A 119 -5.70 2.88 -6.19
CA ALA A 119 -6.05 2.47 -4.83
C ALA A 119 -4.97 2.82 -3.81
N THR A 120 -3.68 2.60 -4.12
CA THR A 120 -2.56 2.99 -3.25
C THR A 120 -2.46 4.49 -3.08
N THR A 121 -2.68 5.27 -4.15
CA THR A 121 -2.71 6.74 -4.08
C THR A 121 -3.86 7.21 -3.20
N GLY A 122 -5.07 6.68 -3.38
CA GLY A 122 -6.22 6.98 -2.54
C GLY A 122 -5.98 6.68 -1.06
N MET A 123 -5.38 5.54 -0.76
CA MET A 123 -5.01 5.14 0.59
C MET A 123 -3.93 6.05 1.18
N ALA A 124 -2.90 6.43 0.40
CA ALA A 124 -1.85 7.34 0.83
C ALA A 124 -2.41 8.72 1.20
N VAL A 125 -3.29 9.27 0.37
CA VAL A 125 -3.98 10.54 0.62
C VAL A 125 -4.85 10.46 1.88
N ALA A 126 -5.56 9.36 2.07
CA ALA A 126 -6.41 9.17 3.24
C ALA A 126 -5.59 9.07 4.55
N VAL A 127 -4.45 8.36 4.54
CA VAL A 127 -3.55 8.23 5.70
C VAL A 127 -2.82 9.53 5.98
N ALA A 128 -2.30 10.21 4.96
CA ALA A 128 -1.65 11.51 5.10
C ALA A 128 -2.63 12.58 5.63
N GLY A 129 -3.88 12.51 5.19
CA GLY A 129 -4.93 13.47 5.56
C GLY A 129 -4.78 14.83 4.88
N TYR A 130 -3.90 14.91 3.91
CA TYR A 130 -3.60 16.10 3.13
C TYR A 130 -3.36 15.70 1.67
N PHE A 131 -3.96 16.43 0.74
CA PHE A 131 -3.67 16.30 -0.69
C PHE A 131 -3.35 17.70 -1.24
N VAL A 132 -4.31 18.49 -1.63
CA VAL A 132 -4.15 19.90 -1.98
C VAL A 132 -4.51 20.78 -0.77
N ARG A 133 -5.36 20.27 0.11
CA ARG A 133 -5.82 20.88 1.36
C ARG A 133 -6.03 19.81 2.43
N GLN A 134 -6.31 20.24 3.66
CA GLN A 134 -6.71 19.33 4.74
C GLN A 134 -8.04 18.66 4.40
N ILE A 135 -8.07 17.33 4.48
CA ILE A 135 -9.22 16.50 4.15
C ILE A 135 -10.00 16.23 5.43
N GLY A 136 -11.33 16.39 5.38
CA GLY A 136 -12.22 16.09 6.49
C GLY A 136 -12.23 14.61 6.86
N PHE A 137 -12.53 14.31 8.13
CA PHE A 137 -12.52 12.94 8.66
C PHE A 137 -13.39 11.96 7.85
N TRP A 138 -14.60 12.36 7.47
CA TRP A 138 -15.51 11.54 6.66
C TRP A 138 -14.98 11.22 5.26
N GLN A 139 -14.33 12.18 4.62
CA GLN A 139 -13.71 12.00 3.31
C GLN A 139 -12.53 11.03 3.38
N ARG A 140 -11.73 11.12 4.46
CA ARG A 140 -10.62 10.19 4.72
C ARG A 140 -11.13 8.76 4.92
N ALA A 141 -12.18 8.59 5.73
CA ALA A 141 -12.80 7.30 5.97
C ALA A 141 -13.36 6.70 4.67
N MET A 142 -14.04 7.50 3.85
CA MET A 142 -14.58 7.07 2.56
C MET A 142 -13.46 6.61 1.60
N LEU A 143 -12.38 7.38 1.48
CA LEU A 143 -11.23 7.01 0.65
C LEU A 143 -10.56 5.72 1.11
N LEU A 144 -10.39 5.54 2.43
CA LEU A 144 -9.86 4.30 3.00
C LEU A 144 -10.72 3.10 2.64
N VAL A 145 -12.03 3.20 2.86
CA VAL A 145 -12.97 2.11 2.56
C VAL A 145 -12.96 1.77 1.07
N LEU A 146 -13.03 2.78 0.19
CA LEU A 146 -12.97 2.56 -1.26
C LEU A 146 -11.65 1.92 -1.71
N SER A 147 -10.52 2.39 -1.17
CA SER A 147 -9.21 1.82 -1.49
C SER A 147 -9.09 0.37 -1.02
N LEU A 148 -9.52 0.06 0.21
CA LEU A 148 -9.55 -1.31 0.72
C LEU A 148 -10.46 -2.21 -0.12
N LEU A 149 -11.62 -1.70 -0.53
CA LEU A 149 -12.55 -2.44 -1.38
C LEU A 149 -11.89 -2.83 -2.70
N VAL A 150 -11.13 -1.93 -3.33
CA VAL A 150 -10.36 -2.23 -4.55
C VAL A 150 -9.29 -3.30 -4.30
N PHE A 151 -8.61 -3.28 -3.15
CA PHE A 151 -7.60 -4.30 -2.82
C PHE A 151 -8.19 -5.68 -2.60
N PHE A 152 -9.31 -5.79 -1.86
CA PHE A 152 -9.92 -7.07 -1.50
C PHE A 152 -10.85 -7.63 -2.57
N THR A 153 -11.19 -6.86 -3.61
CA THR A 153 -12.05 -7.33 -4.69
C THR A 153 -11.27 -8.28 -5.61
N ARG A 154 -11.70 -9.54 -5.66
CA ARG A 154 -11.18 -10.57 -6.57
C ARG A 154 -11.77 -10.37 -7.97
N ASN A 155 -11.05 -10.80 -9.04
CA ASN A 155 -11.47 -10.62 -10.45
C ASN A 155 -12.62 -11.56 -10.88
N SER A 156 -13.76 -11.55 -10.17
CA SER A 156 -15.00 -12.13 -10.67
C SER A 156 -15.76 -11.11 -11.53
N GLU A 157 -16.54 -11.56 -12.49
CA GLU A 157 -17.28 -10.70 -13.43
C GLU A 157 -18.10 -9.61 -12.73
N MET A 158 -18.85 -9.97 -11.70
CA MET A 158 -19.67 -9.05 -10.93
C MET A 158 -18.84 -8.08 -10.09
N GLN A 159 -17.71 -8.52 -9.60
CA GLN A 159 -16.81 -7.70 -8.78
C GLN A 159 -15.98 -6.72 -9.62
N ARG A 160 -15.75 -6.96 -10.91
CA ARG A 160 -15.10 -6.00 -11.83
C ARG A 160 -15.88 -4.68 -11.92
N TRP A 161 -17.19 -4.73 -11.98
CA TRP A 161 -18.01 -3.51 -12.00
C TRP A 161 -17.91 -2.70 -10.71
N VAL A 162 -17.85 -3.35 -9.56
CA VAL A 162 -17.63 -2.71 -8.26
C VAL A 162 -16.24 -2.08 -8.21
N GLN A 163 -15.23 -2.76 -8.71
CA GLN A 163 -13.86 -2.27 -8.77
C GLN A 163 -13.74 -1.03 -9.67
N ILE A 164 -14.31 -1.08 -10.88
CA ILE A 164 -14.33 0.06 -11.82
C ILE A 164 -15.06 1.26 -11.19
N GLY A 165 -16.21 1.01 -10.53
CA GLY A 165 -16.94 2.05 -9.82
C GLY A 165 -16.14 2.69 -8.70
N ALA A 166 -15.50 1.89 -7.86
CA ALA A 166 -14.66 2.38 -6.75
C ALA A 166 -13.45 3.17 -7.25
N VAL A 167 -12.76 2.68 -8.28
CA VAL A 167 -11.63 3.39 -8.93
C VAL A 167 -12.11 4.69 -9.55
N GLY A 168 -13.25 4.67 -10.26
CA GLY A 168 -13.86 5.87 -10.86
C GLY A 168 -14.19 6.94 -9.80
N LEU A 169 -14.74 6.53 -8.66
CA LEU A 169 -15.04 7.44 -7.55
C LEU A 169 -13.77 8.05 -6.93
N ILE A 170 -12.72 7.25 -6.73
CA ILE A 170 -11.43 7.75 -6.22
C ILE A 170 -10.83 8.76 -7.20
N VAL A 171 -10.79 8.45 -8.49
CA VAL A 171 -10.26 9.34 -9.54
C VAL A 171 -11.08 10.62 -9.64
N ALA A 172 -12.40 10.50 -9.68
CA ALA A 172 -13.30 11.67 -9.73
C ALA A 172 -13.11 12.59 -8.52
N TRP A 173 -12.97 12.00 -7.33
CA TRP A 173 -12.72 12.77 -6.11
C TRP A 173 -11.33 13.45 -6.15
N LEU A 174 -10.28 12.76 -6.58
CA LEU A 174 -8.94 13.35 -6.73
C LEU A 174 -8.94 14.51 -7.73
N LEU A 175 -9.57 14.33 -8.89
CA LEU A 175 -9.70 15.38 -9.90
C LEU A 175 -10.51 16.58 -9.37
N PHE A 176 -11.61 16.33 -8.67
CA PHE A 176 -12.42 17.38 -8.05
C PHE A 176 -11.62 18.22 -7.06
N GLU A 177 -10.79 17.58 -6.21
CA GLU A 177 -9.93 18.32 -5.26
C GLU A 177 -8.81 19.10 -5.96
N ILE A 178 -8.23 18.59 -7.04
CA ILE A 178 -7.23 19.31 -7.85
C ILE A 178 -7.84 20.55 -8.47
N VAL A 179 -9.01 20.44 -9.10
CA VAL A 179 -9.71 21.56 -9.75
C VAL A 179 -10.11 22.61 -8.71
N ARG A 180 -10.66 22.17 -7.58
CA ARG A 180 -11.06 23.07 -6.48
C ARG A 180 -9.87 23.75 -5.81
N GLY A 181 -8.71 23.08 -5.74
CA GLY A 181 -7.47 23.66 -5.22
C GLY A 181 -6.90 24.76 -6.13
N ARG A 182 -6.97 24.58 -7.45
CA ARG A 182 -6.53 25.60 -8.42
C ARG A 182 -7.34 26.89 -8.35
N GLY A 183 -8.65 26.81 -8.23
CA GLY A 183 -9.50 28.00 -8.14
C GLY A 183 -9.24 28.88 -6.92
N ASN A 184 -8.68 28.33 -5.85
CA ASN A 184 -8.36 29.11 -4.63
C ASN A 184 -6.95 29.74 -4.66
N THR A 185 -6.07 29.26 -5.52
CA THR A 185 -4.73 29.82 -5.71
C THR A 185 -4.79 31.06 -6.60
N ASP A 186 -5.62 31.02 -7.63
CA ASP A 186 -5.83 32.16 -8.54
C ASP A 186 -6.49 33.35 -7.84
N GLN A 187 -7.40 33.10 -6.89
CA GLN A 187 -8.04 34.14 -6.09
C GLN A 187 -7.07 34.86 -5.14
N LYS A 188 -6.06 34.16 -4.61
CA LYS A 188 -5.03 34.79 -3.76
C LYS A 188 -4.00 35.60 -4.53
N LEU A 189 -3.75 35.24 -5.80
CA LEU A 189 -2.85 35.98 -6.69
C LEU A 189 -3.47 37.30 -7.24
N VAL A 190 -4.79 37.39 -7.29
CA VAL A 190 -5.53 38.59 -7.78
C VAL A 190 -5.77 39.62 -6.67
N LEU A 191 -5.67 39.21 -5.39
CA LEU A 191 -5.95 40.06 -4.23
C LEU A 191 -4.69 40.50 -3.46
N GLY A 192 -3.49 40.16 -3.93
CA GLY A 192 -2.18 40.60 -3.40
C GLY A 192 -1.42 41.39 -4.42
#